data_24ff78847aeb98bab01dfb7826ae76a6
#
_entry.id   24ff78847aeb98bab01dfb7826ae76a6
#
_cell.length_a   1.000
_cell.length_b   1.000
_cell.length_c   1.000
_cell.angle_alpha   90.00
_cell.angle_beta   90.00
_cell.angle_gamma   90.00
#
_symmetry.space_group_name_H-M   'P 1'
#
loop_
_entity.id
_entity.type
_entity.pdbx_description
1 polymer ?
#
loop_
_entity_poly.entity_id
_entity_poly.type
_entity_poly.pdbx_seq_one_letter_code
_entity_poly.pdbx_strand_id
1 'polypeptide(L)'
;MLYRAGRTSTYPEKPVEKGIRLHFLGGAGEVGNVGCVIEDPTGTKLLMDYGLAPTKPPKYPSEAPLVDHAVITHSHIDHIGMAPWLVGHHGTTLHGSRLTSNLSEIMWRDTYKVSSIEGYPLAWDKRDLDAALGAWQEHDMGDQFSIGNWDLKFHIAGHIPGAVMTEINTPSAKILWPGDMDTRESPNVSGAKPVECDILCLEGTYGGKYHPDRKEEEQRFVDRVLDVVARGGVAIVPAFASGRGQDVIRILHEAAPELEVHYDGMGTRVTQVWLENPDLLREPRKMRKAWNWCRRVRSKSDRKKALDADVIVTTSGMLDGGPVIWYINRLRHDPANAILLTGYQAEGSGGRMLLEHRRLPIWGKNTPVELEVTQFSLSNHAGHAELAKFARECSPRHVILFHADDEPAMALAEELGSEMQVHIPENGKSLTIQ
;
A
#
# COMPACT_ATOMS: atom_id res chain seq x y z
N MET A 1 -29.50 -2.47 3.94
CA MET A 1 -29.47 -1.46 5.01
C MET A 1 -28.02 -0.98 5.08
N LEU A 2 -27.72 0.20 4.55
CA LEU A 2 -26.38 0.78 4.57
C LEU A 2 -25.97 1.00 6.04
N TYR A 3 -24.74 0.61 6.36
CA TYR A 3 -24.18 0.77 7.70
C TYR A 3 -23.94 2.25 7.99
N ARG A 4 -24.98 2.94 8.48
CA ARG A 4 -24.86 4.26 9.12
C ARG A 4 -24.44 4.07 10.58
N ALA A 5 -23.37 3.35 10.85
CA ALA A 5 -22.85 3.23 12.19
C ALA A 5 -21.90 4.39 12.45
N GLY A 6 -22.42 5.39 13.15
CA GLY A 6 -21.64 6.22 14.07
C GLY A 6 -20.42 6.99 13.56
N ARG A 7 -20.26 7.15 12.22
CA ARG A 7 -19.20 7.99 11.68
C ARG A 7 -19.68 9.43 11.76
N THR A 8 -19.06 10.18 12.65
CA THR A 8 -19.31 11.62 12.77
C THR A 8 -18.14 12.37 12.15
N SER A 9 -18.43 13.44 11.42
CA SER A 9 -17.39 14.35 10.97
C SER A 9 -16.72 14.99 12.18
N THR A 10 -15.40 14.93 12.21
CA THR A 10 -14.57 15.60 13.21
C THR A 10 -14.01 16.91 12.68
N TYR A 11 -14.30 17.23 11.40
CA TYR A 11 -13.77 18.39 10.72
C TYR A 11 -14.31 19.68 11.32
N PRO A 12 -13.46 20.69 11.64
CA PRO A 12 -13.88 21.94 12.26
C PRO A 12 -14.67 22.83 11.28
N GLU A 13 -15.79 23.41 11.73
CA GLU A 13 -16.62 24.32 10.94
C GLU A 13 -15.97 25.69 10.69
N LYS A 14 -15.02 26.09 11.56
CA LYS A 14 -14.37 27.40 11.44
C LYS A 14 -13.33 27.39 10.31
N PRO A 15 -13.34 28.39 9.42
CA PRO A 15 -12.33 28.51 8.36
C PRO A 15 -10.92 28.69 8.94
N VAL A 16 -9.93 28.44 8.10
CA VAL A 16 -8.51 28.71 8.42
C VAL A 16 -8.28 30.21 8.27
N GLU A 17 -7.76 30.86 9.31
CA GLU A 17 -7.46 32.30 9.24
C GLU A 17 -6.05 32.57 8.70
N LYS A 18 -5.08 31.69 9.02
CA LYS A 18 -3.66 31.80 8.61
C LYS A 18 -3.02 30.41 8.50
N GLY A 19 -2.05 30.29 7.59
CA GLY A 19 -1.27 29.07 7.40
C GLY A 19 -2.04 27.95 6.74
N ILE A 20 -1.58 26.72 6.95
CA ILE A 20 -2.15 25.51 6.38
C ILE A 20 -2.74 24.66 7.50
N ARG A 21 -3.99 24.25 7.38
CA ARG A 21 -4.63 23.25 8.25
C ARG A 21 -4.48 21.89 7.63
N LEU A 22 -4.00 20.92 8.41
CA LEU A 22 -4.07 19.49 8.11
C LEU A 22 -5.00 18.84 9.14
N HIS A 23 -6.03 18.17 8.69
CA HIS A 23 -7.00 17.48 9.54
C HIS A 23 -7.03 15.99 9.17
N PHE A 24 -6.49 15.17 10.04
CA PHE A 24 -6.41 13.72 9.82
C PHE A 24 -7.75 13.06 10.16
N LEU A 25 -8.36 12.45 9.17
CA LEU A 25 -9.56 11.61 9.30
C LEU A 25 -9.20 10.18 9.72
N GLY A 26 -7.98 9.77 9.38
CA GLY A 26 -7.36 8.48 9.68
C GLY A 26 -5.89 8.50 9.25
N GLY A 27 -5.12 7.47 9.66
CA GLY A 27 -3.70 7.35 9.32
C GLY A 27 -2.75 8.10 10.25
N ALA A 28 -3.24 8.73 11.33
CA ALA A 28 -2.41 9.33 12.37
C ALA A 28 -2.37 8.39 13.59
N GLY A 29 -1.16 8.03 14.05
CA GLY A 29 -0.96 7.06 15.14
C GLY A 29 -1.35 5.62 14.77
N GLU A 30 -1.41 5.32 13.48
CA GLU A 30 -1.73 4.01 12.95
C GLU A 30 -1.19 3.82 11.53
N VAL A 31 -0.91 2.58 11.14
CA VAL A 31 -0.61 2.20 9.75
C VAL A 31 -1.91 1.90 9.02
N GLY A 32 -2.09 2.50 7.83
CA GLY A 32 -3.29 2.37 7.01
C GLY A 32 -4.40 3.34 7.37
N ASN A 33 -5.58 3.14 6.78
CA ASN A 33 -6.79 3.95 7.04
C ASN A 33 -6.61 5.44 6.72
N VAL A 34 -5.77 5.76 5.73
CA VAL A 34 -5.29 7.12 5.46
C VAL A 34 -6.40 8.03 4.94
N GLY A 35 -6.44 9.25 5.47
CA GLY A 35 -7.29 10.35 4.99
C GLY A 35 -6.91 11.64 5.69
N CYS A 36 -6.54 12.67 4.93
CA CYS A 36 -6.20 13.99 5.47
C CYS A 36 -6.77 15.11 4.60
N VAL A 37 -7.53 16.01 5.21
CA VAL A 37 -8.00 17.24 4.55
C VAL A 37 -6.95 18.32 4.76
N ILE A 38 -6.46 18.89 3.67
CA ILE A 38 -5.61 20.08 3.65
C ILE A 38 -6.50 21.27 3.28
N GLU A 39 -6.40 22.37 4.03
CA GLU A 39 -7.14 23.62 3.78
C GLU A 39 -6.25 24.84 4.02
N ASP A 40 -6.41 25.85 3.20
CA ASP A 40 -5.73 27.14 3.34
C ASP A 40 -6.72 28.29 3.67
N PRO A 41 -6.23 29.52 3.99
CA PRO A 41 -7.08 30.65 4.30
C PRO A 41 -8.01 31.12 3.15
N THR A 42 -7.77 30.68 1.92
CA THR A 42 -8.67 31.00 0.80
C THR A 42 -9.94 30.13 0.79
N GLY A 43 -9.97 29.09 1.64
CA GLY A 43 -11.06 28.13 1.70
C GLY A 43 -10.92 26.98 0.68
N THR A 44 -9.80 26.93 -0.07
CA THR A 44 -9.48 25.78 -0.94
C THR A 44 -9.22 24.57 -0.06
N LYS A 45 -9.86 23.44 -0.39
CA LYS A 45 -9.74 22.17 0.32
C LYS A 45 -9.37 21.05 -0.62
N LEU A 46 -8.47 20.17 -0.17
CA LEU A 46 -8.07 18.97 -0.86
C LEU A 46 -8.02 17.81 0.13
N LEU A 47 -8.65 16.69 -0.23
CA LEU A 47 -8.48 15.44 0.52
C LEU A 47 -7.34 14.62 -0.08
N MET A 48 -6.37 14.25 0.76
CA MET A 48 -5.28 13.35 0.42
C MET A 48 -5.62 11.96 0.91
N ASP A 49 -5.79 11.03 -0.03
CA ASP A 49 -6.24 9.65 0.18
C ASP A 49 -7.58 9.55 0.94
N TYR A 50 -8.27 8.44 0.83
CA TYR A 50 -9.41 8.09 1.67
C TYR A 50 -9.56 6.57 1.69
N GLY A 51 -8.81 5.96 2.58
CA GLY A 51 -8.66 4.53 2.68
C GLY A 51 -9.56 3.87 3.71
N LEU A 52 -9.38 2.57 3.89
CA LEU A 52 -9.90 1.78 5.00
C LEU A 52 -8.84 0.78 5.46
N ALA A 53 -8.75 0.50 6.75
CA ALA A 53 -7.93 -0.59 7.21
C ALA A 53 -8.66 -1.93 6.97
N PRO A 54 -8.03 -2.90 6.29
CA PRO A 54 -8.68 -4.15 5.87
C PRO A 54 -8.78 -5.17 7.03
N THR A 55 -9.18 -4.70 8.21
CA THR A 55 -9.50 -5.55 9.37
C THR A 55 -10.86 -6.23 9.15
N LYS A 56 -11.27 -7.11 10.06
CA LYS A 56 -12.55 -7.83 10.00
C LYS A 56 -13.39 -7.57 11.26
N PRO A 57 -14.41 -6.67 11.22
CA PRO A 57 -14.81 -5.79 10.11
C PRO A 57 -13.77 -4.71 9.80
N PRO A 58 -13.86 -4.06 8.62
CA PRO A 58 -12.98 -2.96 8.27
C PRO A 58 -13.07 -1.79 9.26
N LYS A 59 -11.92 -1.18 9.56
CA LYS A 59 -11.87 0.09 10.27
C LYS A 59 -11.90 1.22 9.24
N TYR A 60 -12.72 2.22 9.50
CA TYR A 60 -12.93 3.37 8.62
C TYR A 60 -12.32 4.63 9.22
N PRO A 61 -11.85 5.59 8.40
CA PRO A 61 -11.52 6.95 8.86
C PRO A 61 -12.80 7.68 9.32
N SER A 62 -12.64 8.80 9.99
CA SER A 62 -13.77 9.73 10.27
C SER A 62 -14.45 10.14 8.97
N GLU A 63 -15.72 10.57 9.06
CA GLU A 63 -16.45 11.03 7.90
C GLU A 63 -15.79 12.29 7.30
N ALA A 64 -15.48 12.24 6.01
CA ALA A 64 -14.90 13.38 5.32
C ALA A 64 -15.92 14.54 5.23
N PRO A 65 -15.48 15.81 5.39
CA PRO A 65 -16.31 16.95 5.04
C PRO A 65 -16.56 16.98 3.54
N LEU A 66 -17.50 17.82 3.11
CA LEU A 66 -17.68 18.06 1.68
C LEU A 66 -16.38 18.61 1.07
N VAL A 67 -15.86 17.89 0.09
CA VAL A 67 -14.68 18.27 -0.71
C VAL A 67 -14.96 18.00 -2.18
N ASP A 68 -14.57 18.93 -3.04
CA ASP A 68 -14.79 18.83 -4.47
C ASP A 68 -13.70 17.94 -5.14
N HIS A 69 -12.53 17.86 -4.53
CA HIS A 69 -11.37 17.19 -5.07
C HIS A 69 -10.67 16.32 -4.02
N ALA A 70 -10.22 15.14 -4.46
CA ALA A 70 -9.34 14.28 -3.69
C ALA A 70 -8.18 13.78 -4.57
N VAL A 71 -6.97 13.73 -4.04
CA VAL A 71 -5.83 13.05 -4.65
C VAL A 71 -5.69 11.69 -4.01
N ILE A 72 -5.64 10.65 -4.83
CA ILE A 72 -5.36 9.28 -4.41
C ILE A 72 -3.94 8.94 -4.83
N THR A 73 -3.07 8.75 -3.85
CA THR A 73 -1.64 8.55 -4.10
C THR A 73 -1.34 7.23 -4.79
N HIS A 74 -2.04 6.15 -4.41
CA HIS A 74 -1.87 4.84 -5.03
C HIS A 74 -3.05 3.89 -4.74
N SER A 75 -3.00 2.69 -5.32
CA SER A 75 -4.16 1.79 -5.37
C SER A 75 -4.31 0.83 -4.18
N HIS A 76 -3.50 0.90 -3.12
CA HIS A 76 -3.72 0.06 -1.94
C HIS A 76 -4.99 0.46 -1.20
N ILE A 77 -5.65 -0.51 -0.58
CA ILE A 77 -7.00 -0.34 -0.05
C ILE A 77 -7.06 0.63 1.14
N ASP A 78 -5.99 0.77 1.86
CA ASP A 78 -5.82 1.70 2.97
C ASP A 78 -5.59 3.16 2.55
N HIS A 79 -5.50 3.40 1.23
CA HIS A 79 -5.46 4.73 0.60
C HIS A 79 -6.68 5.01 -0.28
N ILE A 80 -7.28 3.98 -0.91
CA ILE A 80 -8.35 4.15 -1.89
C ILE A 80 -9.71 3.57 -1.43
N GLY A 81 -9.72 2.82 -0.33
CA GLY A 81 -10.85 1.95 0.05
C GLY A 81 -12.17 2.66 0.31
N MET A 82 -12.13 3.95 0.65
CA MET A 82 -13.30 4.78 0.92
C MET A 82 -13.62 5.79 -0.19
N ALA A 83 -12.83 5.85 -1.26
CA ALA A 83 -13.11 6.75 -2.38
C ALA A 83 -14.50 6.53 -3.02
N PRO A 84 -15.05 5.29 -3.13
CA PRO A 84 -16.42 5.12 -3.60
C PRO A 84 -17.46 5.84 -2.72
N TRP A 85 -17.31 5.82 -1.40
CA TRP A 85 -18.19 6.57 -0.49
C TRP A 85 -18.10 8.07 -0.76
N LEU A 86 -16.89 8.59 -0.93
CA LEU A 86 -16.65 10.02 -1.16
C LEU A 86 -17.34 10.50 -2.45
N VAL A 87 -17.17 9.75 -3.54
CA VAL A 87 -17.80 10.09 -4.82
C VAL A 87 -19.33 9.95 -4.75
N GLY A 88 -19.83 8.84 -4.19
CA GLY A 88 -21.27 8.59 -4.10
C GLY A 88 -22.03 9.59 -3.24
N HIS A 89 -21.38 10.19 -2.23
CA HIS A 89 -22.02 11.11 -1.30
C HIS A 89 -21.72 12.59 -1.59
N HIS A 90 -20.53 12.89 -2.10
CA HIS A 90 -20.09 14.27 -2.31
C HIS A 90 -19.94 14.64 -3.80
N GLY A 91 -19.88 13.66 -4.70
CA GLY A 91 -19.59 13.91 -6.11
C GLY A 91 -18.14 14.34 -6.37
N THR A 92 -17.24 13.99 -5.45
CA THR A 92 -15.82 14.38 -5.46
C THR A 92 -15.12 13.87 -6.73
N THR A 93 -14.33 14.73 -7.36
CA THR A 93 -13.41 14.35 -8.44
C THR A 93 -12.16 13.71 -7.85
N LEU A 94 -11.79 12.53 -8.35
CA LEU A 94 -10.59 11.81 -7.93
C LEU A 94 -9.43 12.13 -8.87
N HIS A 95 -8.30 12.57 -8.33
CA HIS A 95 -7.06 12.80 -9.06
C HIS A 95 -6.05 11.72 -8.71
N GLY A 96 -5.36 11.19 -9.71
CA GLY A 96 -4.34 10.17 -9.51
C GLY A 96 -3.66 9.77 -10.81
N SER A 97 -2.70 8.86 -10.75
CA SER A 97 -2.11 8.31 -11.95
C SER A 97 -3.08 7.38 -12.68
N ARG A 98 -2.92 7.26 -13.99
CA ARG A 98 -3.68 6.33 -14.84
C ARG A 98 -3.65 4.90 -14.29
N LEU A 99 -2.53 4.46 -13.73
CA LEU A 99 -2.42 3.11 -13.19
C LEU A 99 -3.18 2.94 -11.88
N THR A 100 -3.21 3.95 -11.02
CA THR A 100 -4.04 3.97 -9.81
C THR A 100 -5.52 3.88 -10.18
N SER A 101 -5.97 4.68 -11.14
CA SER A 101 -7.34 4.63 -11.69
C SER A 101 -7.69 3.24 -12.22
N ASN A 102 -6.85 2.67 -13.10
CA ASN A 102 -7.10 1.36 -13.72
C ASN A 102 -7.12 0.20 -12.70
N LEU A 103 -6.38 0.30 -11.60
CA LEU A 103 -6.35 -0.70 -10.55
C LEU A 103 -7.51 -0.56 -9.55
N SER A 104 -8.12 0.62 -9.45
CA SER A 104 -9.18 0.91 -8.49
C SER A 104 -10.36 -0.05 -8.61
N GLU A 105 -10.78 -0.36 -9.83
CA GLU A 105 -11.87 -1.31 -10.08
C GLU A 105 -11.57 -2.69 -9.48
N ILE A 106 -10.36 -3.20 -9.67
CA ILE A 106 -9.95 -4.51 -9.15
C ILE A 106 -10.03 -4.49 -7.62
N MET A 107 -9.50 -3.43 -6.99
CA MET A 107 -9.42 -3.31 -5.53
C MET A 107 -10.81 -3.16 -4.91
N TRP A 108 -11.66 -2.26 -5.45
CA TRP A 108 -13.01 -2.04 -4.91
C TRP A 108 -13.94 -3.23 -5.12
N ARG A 109 -13.89 -3.90 -6.29
CA ARG A 109 -14.70 -5.11 -6.53
C ARG A 109 -14.27 -6.26 -5.65
N ASP A 110 -12.99 -6.41 -5.35
CA ASP A 110 -12.50 -7.42 -4.41
C ASP A 110 -12.96 -7.10 -2.98
N THR A 111 -12.82 -5.86 -2.54
CA THR A 111 -13.31 -5.40 -1.23
C THR A 111 -14.81 -5.64 -1.07
N TYR A 112 -15.62 -5.31 -2.08
CA TYR A 112 -17.06 -5.57 -2.09
C TYR A 112 -17.38 -7.07 -2.00
N LYS A 113 -16.64 -7.88 -2.74
CA LYS A 113 -16.79 -9.34 -2.72
C LYS A 113 -16.41 -9.92 -1.36
N VAL A 114 -15.29 -9.50 -0.78
CA VAL A 114 -14.82 -9.98 0.54
C VAL A 114 -15.83 -9.62 1.61
N SER A 115 -16.34 -8.38 1.63
CA SER A 115 -17.38 -7.97 2.58
C SER A 115 -18.64 -8.84 2.51
N SER A 116 -19.06 -9.19 1.28
CA SER A 116 -20.22 -10.06 1.06
C SER A 116 -20.00 -11.50 1.54
N ILE A 117 -18.78 -12.02 1.41
CA ILE A 117 -18.43 -13.38 1.86
C ILE A 117 -18.29 -13.43 3.39
N GLU A 118 -17.65 -12.42 3.98
CA GLU A 118 -17.38 -12.35 5.43
C GLU A 118 -18.61 -11.86 6.23
N GLY A 119 -19.64 -11.32 5.54
CA GLY A 119 -20.92 -10.95 6.14
C GLY A 119 -20.91 -9.61 6.88
N TYR A 120 -20.02 -8.70 6.58
CA TYR A 120 -20.04 -7.32 7.10
C TYR A 120 -20.43 -6.31 6.03
N PRO A 121 -21.24 -5.27 6.35
CA PRO A 121 -21.58 -4.21 5.40
C PRO A 121 -20.41 -3.26 5.21
N LEU A 122 -20.20 -2.80 3.96
CA LEU A 122 -19.33 -1.67 3.67
C LEU A 122 -20.05 -0.34 3.91
N ALA A 123 -19.27 0.73 4.06
CA ALA A 123 -19.79 2.09 4.15
C ALA A 123 -20.36 2.60 2.79
N TRP A 124 -20.07 1.95 1.70
CA TRP A 124 -20.49 2.28 0.34
C TRP A 124 -21.09 1.04 -0.38
N ASP A 125 -21.85 1.27 -1.42
CA ASP A 125 -22.52 0.22 -2.19
C ASP A 125 -21.99 0.14 -3.64
N LYS A 126 -22.66 -0.69 -4.45
CA LYS A 126 -22.27 -0.87 -5.85
C LYS A 126 -22.50 0.37 -6.71
N ARG A 127 -23.47 1.23 -6.37
CA ARG A 127 -23.74 2.47 -7.11
C ARG A 127 -22.64 3.47 -6.86
N ASP A 128 -22.17 3.57 -5.60
CA ASP A 128 -21.05 4.40 -5.22
C ASP A 128 -19.76 3.95 -5.94
N LEU A 129 -19.53 2.62 -6.02
CA LEU A 129 -18.41 2.06 -6.78
C LEU A 129 -18.49 2.42 -8.27
N ASP A 130 -19.65 2.19 -8.90
CA ASP A 130 -19.84 2.47 -10.33
C ASP A 130 -19.70 3.99 -10.62
N ALA A 131 -20.15 4.87 -9.71
CA ALA A 131 -19.92 6.31 -9.79
C ALA A 131 -18.42 6.67 -9.69
N ALA A 132 -17.72 6.06 -8.73
CA ALA A 132 -16.30 6.32 -8.51
C ALA A 132 -15.41 5.94 -9.70
N LEU A 133 -15.77 4.90 -10.45
CA LEU A 133 -15.06 4.52 -11.68
C LEU A 133 -15.11 5.62 -12.75
N GLY A 134 -16.16 6.44 -12.77
CA GLY A 134 -16.31 7.56 -13.69
C GLY A 134 -15.80 8.91 -13.18
N ALA A 135 -15.27 8.98 -11.95
CA ALA A 135 -14.92 10.25 -11.30
C ALA A 135 -13.43 10.63 -11.41
N TRP A 136 -12.65 9.87 -12.15
CA TRP A 136 -11.20 10.08 -12.25
C TRP A 136 -10.82 11.19 -13.23
N GLN A 137 -9.88 12.02 -12.78
CA GLN A 137 -9.01 12.85 -13.61
C GLN A 137 -7.58 12.32 -13.47
N GLU A 138 -7.11 11.71 -14.55
CA GLU A 138 -5.78 11.08 -14.60
C GLU A 138 -4.72 12.12 -14.98
N HIS A 139 -3.55 12.03 -14.33
CA HIS A 139 -2.41 12.88 -14.59
C HIS A 139 -1.16 12.02 -14.75
N ASP A 140 -0.29 12.38 -15.68
CA ASP A 140 0.98 11.72 -15.88
C ASP A 140 2.05 12.23 -14.90
N MET A 141 3.12 11.45 -14.72
CA MET A 141 4.24 11.85 -13.87
C MET A 141 4.92 13.10 -14.43
N GLY A 142 5.03 14.12 -13.60
CA GLY A 142 5.60 15.42 -13.98
C GLY A 142 4.60 16.44 -14.50
N ASP A 143 3.35 16.04 -14.78
CA ASP A 143 2.30 16.98 -15.15
C ASP A 143 1.97 17.96 -14.02
N GLN A 144 1.66 19.19 -14.41
CA GLN A 144 1.12 20.21 -13.52
C GLN A 144 -0.37 20.40 -13.80
N PHE A 145 -1.15 20.49 -12.74
CA PHE A 145 -2.58 20.78 -12.80
C PHE A 145 -2.99 21.65 -11.60
N SER A 146 -4.13 22.31 -11.69
CA SER A 146 -4.58 23.24 -10.64
C SER A 146 -5.87 22.79 -10.01
N ILE A 147 -6.01 23.00 -8.71
CA ILE A 147 -7.23 22.84 -7.91
C ILE A 147 -7.46 24.15 -7.16
N GLY A 148 -8.52 24.86 -7.53
CA GLY A 148 -8.72 26.22 -7.05
C GLY A 148 -7.56 27.12 -7.43
N ASN A 149 -6.89 27.68 -6.42
CA ASN A 149 -5.69 28.51 -6.57
C ASN A 149 -4.39 27.79 -6.18
N TRP A 150 -4.41 26.47 -6.09
CA TRP A 150 -3.24 25.65 -5.83
C TRP A 150 -2.76 24.99 -7.12
N ASP A 151 -1.44 24.91 -7.29
CA ASP A 151 -0.80 24.18 -8.37
C ASP A 151 -0.20 22.87 -7.82
N LEU A 152 -0.55 21.76 -8.46
CA LEU A 152 -0.15 20.42 -8.07
C LEU A 152 0.75 19.79 -9.12
N LYS A 153 1.66 18.92 -8.67
CA LYS A 153 2.52 18.12 -9.56
C LYS A 153 2.76 16.74 -8.97
N PHE A 154 2.70 15.72 -9.83
CA PHE A 154 3.00 14.35 -9.43
C PHE A 154 4.46 13.97 -9.67
N HIS A 155 5.04 13.30 -8.68
CA HIS A 155 6.37 12.71 -8.73
C HIS A 155 6.28 11.21 -8.38
N ILE A 156 7.29 10.42 -8.78
CA ILE A 156 7.35 8.98 -8.47
C ILE A 156 7.55 8.79 -6.97
N ALA A 157 6.70 8.00 -6.33
CA ALA A 157 6.80 7.69 -4.90
C ALA A 157 7.73 6.51 -4.57
N GLY A 158 8.03 5.64 -5.54
CA GLY A 158 8.94 4.50 -5.32
C GLY A 158 8.29 3.26 -4.71
N HIS A 159 7.04 3.34 -4.29
CA HIS A 159 6.33 2.28 -3.58
C HIS A 159 5.82 1.17 -4.51
N ILE A 160 4.90 1.50 -5.40
CA ILE A 160 4.40 0.63 -6.48
C ILE A 160 4.31 1.42 -7.78
N PRO A 161 4.26 0.77 -8.97
CA PRO A 161 4.03 1.49 -10.22
C PRO A 161 2.75 2.31 -10.17
N GLY A 162 2.84 3.56 -10.60
CA GLY A 162 1.73 4.51 -10.56
C GLY A 162 1.52 5.21 -9.21
N ALA A 163 2.23 4.82 -8.14
CA ALA A 163 2.21 5.56 -6.88
C ALA A 163 2.87 6.93 -7.03
N VAL A 164 2.20 7.97 -6.51
CA VAL A 164 2.61 9.37 -6.66
C VAL A 164 2.92 10.03 -5.34
N MET A 165 4.01 10.80 -5.31
CA MET A 165 4.17 11.89 -4.36
C MET A 165 3.51 13.13 -4.98
N THR A 166 2.76 13.86 -4.19
CA THR A 166 2.07 15.08 -4.62
C THR A 166 2.77 16.31 -4.06
N GLU A 167 3.35 17.10 -4.95
CA GLU A 167 3.81 18.45 -4.65
C GLU A 167 2.62 19.40 -4.78
N ILE A 168 2.34 20.19 -3.74
CA ILE A 168 1.19 21.09 -3.66
C ILE A 168 1.73 22.50 -3.37
N ASN A 169 1.64 23.39 -4.34
CA ASN A 169 2.01 24.79 -4.18
C ASN A 169 0.76 25.61 -3.88
N THR A 170 0.63 26.04 -2.63
CA THR A 170 -0.43 26.93 -2.17
C THR A 170 0.10 28.37 -2.09
N PRO A 171 -0.75 29.41 -1.97
CA PRO A 171 -0.29 30.76 -1.72
C PRO A 171 0.50 30.93 -0.40
N SER A 172 0.37 30.01 0.54
CA SER A 172 0.94 30.12 1.88
C SER A 172 2.17 29.25 2.10
N ALA A 173 2.26 28.09 1.43
CA ALA A 173 3.35 27.13 1.61
C ALA A 173 3.42 26.12 0.47
N LYS A 174 4.59 25.55 0.27
CA LYS A 174 4.83 24.40 -0.57
C LYS A 174 4.78 23.12 0.29
N ILE A 175 3.86 22.24 -0.03
CA ILE A 175 3.64 20.98 0.71
C ILE A 175 4.08 19.83 -0.18
N LEU A 176 4.77 18.83 0.40
CA LEU A 176 5.01 17.55 -0.24
C LEU A 176 4.27 16.46 0.54
N TRP A 177 3.40 15.73 -0.17
CA TRP A 177 2.68 14.55 0.33
C TRP A 177 3.17 13.31 -0.43
N PRO A 178 4.09 12.52 0.11
CA PRO A 178 4.64 11.35 -0.56
C PRO A 178 3.67 10.17 -0.72
N GLY A 179 2.60 10.08 0.10
CA GLY A 179 1.90 8.82 0.28
C GLY A 179 2.85 7.77 0.88
N ASP A 180 2.68 6.51 0.49
CA ASP A 180 3.67 5.46 0.78
C ASP A 180 4.85 5.59 -0.19
N MET A 181 6.07 5.48 0.33
CA MET A 181 7.25 5.79 -0.48
C MET A 181 8.45 4.87 -0.22
N ASP A 182 9.31 4.75 -1.21
CA ASP A 182 10.65 4.18 -1.04
C ASP A 182 11.66 4.94 -1.91
N THR A 183 12.80 5.29 -1.35
CA THR A 183 13.90 5.92 -2.09
C THR A 183 14.79 4.91 -2.80
N ARG A 184 14.69 3.63 -2.43
CA ARG A 184 15.42 2.53 -3.05
C ARG A 184 14.72 2.10 -4.35
N GLU A 185 15.50 1.66 -5.32
CA GLU A 185 14.94 1.04 -6.51
C GLU A 185 14.44 -0.39 -6.19
N SER A 186 13.25 -0.72 -6.68
CA SER A 186 12.75 -2.09 -6.73
C SER A 186 12.81 -2.64 -8.16
N PRO A 187 12.57 -3.93 -8.39
CA PRO A 187 12.54 -4.47 -9.75
C PRO A 187 11.65 -3.69 -10.72
N ASN A 188 10.51 -3.19 -10.29
CA ASN A 188 9.50 -2.59 -11.16
C ASN A 188 9.31 -1.08 -10.97
N VAL A 189 9.91 -0.45 -9.95
CA VAL A 189 9.72 0.97 -9.62
C VAL A 189 11.06 1.65 -9.37
N SER A 190 11.21 2.87 -9.89
CA SER A 190 12.32 3.76 -9.55
C SER A 190 12.10 4.38 -8.18
N GLY A 191 13.15 4.56 -7.39
CA GLY A 191 13.06 5.18 -6.08
C GLY A 191 12.62 6.65 -6.15
N ALA A 192 11.91 7.08 -5.11
CA ALA A 192 11.51 8.47 -4.91
C ALA A 192 12.73 9.40 -4.87
N LYS A 193 12.56 10.59 -5.42
CA LYS A 193 13.57 11.67 -5.38
C LYS A 193 13.07 12.79 -4.48
N PRO A 194 13.94 13.40 -3.67
CA PRO A 194 13.54 14.49 -2.80
C PRO A 194 13.06 15.71 -3.61
N VAL A 195 12.08 16.41 -3.07
CA VAL A 195 11.53 17.65 -3.59
C VAL A 195 11.53 18.66 -2.46
N GLU A 196 12.20 19.79 -2.66
CA GLU A 196 12.26 20.88 -1.67
C GLU A 196 10.85 21.38 -1.34
N CYS A 197 10.53 21.52 -0.05
CA CYS A 197 9.20 21.94 0.42
C CYS A 197 9.28 22.67 1.77
N ASP A 198 8.22 23.40 2.14
CA ASP A 198 8.07 24.00 3.46
C ASP A 198 7.51 23.01 4.49
N ILE A 199 6.57 22.17 4.05
CA ILE A 199 5.88 21.17 4.86
C ILE A 199 6.01 19.81 4.17
N LEU A 200 6.62 18.85 4.86
CA LEU A 200 6.70 17.46 4.43
C LEU A 200 5.75 16.62 5.26
N CYS A 201 4.75 15.99 4.61
CA CYS A 201 3.94 14.95 5.24
C CYS A 201 4.61 13.59 4.96
N LEU A 202 5.24 12.96 5.94
CA LEU A 202 6.08 11.79 5.75
C LEU A 202 5.45 10.55 6.40
N GLU A 203 5.36 9.45 5.65
CA GLU A 203 4.97 8.15 6.20
C GLU A 203 6.02 7.64 7.18
N GLY A 204 5.61 6.83 8.15
CA GLY A 204 6.52 6.29 9.15
C GLY A 204 6.38 4.79 9.40
N THR A 205 5.89 4.01 8.43
CA THR A 205 5.64 2.56 8.57
C THR A 205 6.83 1.79 9.14
N TYR A 206 8.03 2.15 8.74
CA TYR A 206 9.28 1.53 9.20
C TYR A 206 10.16 2.46 10.05
N GLY A 207 9.57 3.45 10.73
CA GLY A 207 10.29 4.24 11.72
C GLY A 207 10.94 3.33 12.78
N GLY A 208 12.22 3.62 13.14
CA GLY A 208 13.00 2.79 14.05
C GLY A 208 13.48 1.43 13.48
N LYS A 209 13.13 1.08 12.24
CA LYS A 209 13.54 -0.18 11.60
C LYS A 209 14.41 0.10 10.39
N TYR A 210 15.53 -0.63 10.29
CA TYR A 210 16.50 -0.50 9.22
C TYR A 210 16.36 -1.66 8.25
N HIS A 211 16.36 -1.37 6.96
CA HIS A 211 16.38 -2.40 5.93
C HIS A 211 17.81 -2.86 5.64
N PRO A 212 18.01 -4.15 5.37
CA PRO A 212 19.26 -4.62 4.78
C PRO A 212 19.43 -4.05 3.36
N ASP A 213 20.63 -4.20 2.78
CA ASP A 213 20.83 -3.91 1.36
C ASP A 213 19.83 -4.71 0.51
N ARG A 214 19.19 -4.04 -0.43
CA ARG A 214 18.10 -4.63 -1.21
C ARG A 214 18.57 -5.81 -2.06
N LYS A 215 19.75 -5.72 -2.67
CA LYS A 215 20.27 -6.79 -3.53
C LYS A 215 20.74 -7.99 -2.73
N GLU A 216 21.35 -7.76 -1.57
CA GLU A 216 21.71 -8.83 -0.63
C GLU A 216 20.48 -9.57 -0.13
N GLU A 217 19.41 -8.84 0.16
CA GLU A 217 18.16 -9.45 0.63
C GLU A 217 17.43 -10.21 -0.48
N GLU A 218 17.44 -9.70 -1.71
CA GLU A 218 16.94 -10.43 -2.88
C GLU A 218 17.74 -11.72 -3.12
N GLN A 219 19.06 -11.68 -2.99
CA GLN A 219 19.91 -12.88 -3.12
C GLN A 219 19.62 -13.88 -1.99
N ARG A 220 19.51 -13.43 -0.74
CA ARG A 220 19.14 -14.27 0.40
C ARG A 220 17.79 -14.96 0.20
N PHE A 221 16.84 -14.25 -0.40
CA PHE A 221 15.53 -14.82 -0.76
C PHE A 221 15.68 -15.92 -1.83
N VAL A 222 16.42 -15.66 -2.90
CA VAL A 222 16.66 -16.62 -3.98
C VAL A 222 17.37 -17.86 -3.46
N ASP A 223 18.45 -17.71 -2.68
CA ASP A 223 19.20 -18.81 -2.09
C ASP A 223 18.27 -19.69 -1.24
N ARG A 224 17.37 -19.07 -0.48
CA ARG A 224 16.40 -19.82 0.34
C ARG A 224 15.37 -20.57 -0.50
N VAL A 225 14.91 -20.00 -1.61
CA VAL A 225 14.03 -20.71 -2.57
C VAL A 225 14.77 -21.94 -3.11
N LEU A 226 16.01 -21.78 -3.56
CA LEU A 226 16.82 -22.88 -4.11
C LEU A 226 17.09 -23.98 -3.08
N ASP A 227 17.32 -23.64 -1.81
CA ASP A 227 17.46 -24.62 -0.73
C ASP A 227 16.19 -25.45 -0.51
N VAL A 228 15.02 -24.81 -0.58
CA VAL A 228 13.72 -25.50 -0.46
C VAL A 228 13.52 -26.46 -1.63
N VAL A 229 13.80 -26.02 -2.85
CA VAL A 229 13.68 -26.85 -4.07
C VAL A 229 14.68 -28.01 -4.07
N ALA A 230 15.94 -27.75 -3.66
CA ALA A 230 16.99 -28.77 -3.60
C ALA A 230 16.66 -29.94 -2.65
N ARG A 231 15.86 -29.70 -1.60
CA ARG A 231 15.38 -30.76 -0.70
C ARG A 231 14.05 -31.39 -1.13
N GLY A 232 13.55 -31.07 -2.34
CA GLY A 232 12.30 -31.58 -2.92
C GLY A 232 11.04 -30.93 -2.38
N GLY A 233 11.16 -29.74 -1.76
CA GLY A 233 10.05 -29.00 -1.21
C GLY A 233 9.49 -27.94 -2.16
N VAL A 234 8.34 -27.39 -1.81
CA VAL A 234 7.65 -26.29 -2.48
C VAL A 234 7.81 -25.01 -1.67
N ALA A 235 8.34 -23.94 -2.29
CA ALA A 235 8.42 -22.62 -1.68
C ALA A 235 7.09 -21.87 -1.87
N ILE A 236 6.32 -21.67 -0.79
CA ILE A 236 5.10 -20.86 -0.79
C ILE A 236 5.49 -19.42 -0.48
N VAL A 237 5.23 -18.50 -1.41
CA VAL A 237 5.57 -17.08 -1.30
C VAL A 237 4.29 -16.25 -1.22
N PRO A 238 3.82 -15.94 0.00
CA PRO A 238 2.73 -15.00 0.19
C PRO A 238 3.12 -13.60 -0.28
N ALA A 239 2.28 -12.97 -1.11
CA ALA A 239 2.58 -11.68 -1.69
C ALA A 239 1.35 -10.79 -1.79
N PHE A 240 1.55 -9.47 -1.63
CA PHE A 240 0.50 -8.50 -1.94
C PHE A 240 0.16 -8.53 -3.43
N ALA A 241 -1.09 -8.22 -3.74
CA ALA A 241 -1.60 -8.28 -5.11
C ALA A 241 -0.96 -7.25 -6.04
N SER A 242 -0.66 -6.06 -5.52
CA SER A 242 0.03 -4.99 -6.23
C SER A 242 1.38 -4.73 -5.56
N GLY A 243 2.46 -4.82 -6.31
CA GLY A 243 3.84 -4.60 -5.87
C GLY A 243 4.62 -5.91 -5.68
N ARG A 244 4.43 -6.58 -4.56
CA ARG A 244 5.28 -7.68 -4.11
C ARG A 244 5.24 -8.91 -5.01
N GLY A 245 4.06 -9.35 -5.44
CA GLY A 245 3.95 -10.54 -6.30
C GLY A 245 4.70 -10.38 -7.61
N GLN A 246 4.65 -9.19 -8.20
CA GLN A 246 5.33 -8.84 -9.44
C GLN A 246 6.85 -8.74 -9.26
N ASP A 247 7.31 -8.17 -8.12
CA ASP A 247 8.74 -8.12 -7.80
C ASP A 247 9.30 -9.54 -7.64
N VAL A 248 8.62 -10.40 -6.89
CA VAL A 248 9.04 -11.79 -6.66
C VAL A 248 9.20 -12.57 -7.96
N ILE A 249 8.21 -12.53 -8.88
CA ILE A 249 8.35 -13.27 -10.14
C ILE A 249 9.47 -12.71 -11.03
N ARG A 250 9.78 -11.40 -10.92
CA ARG A 250 10.92 -10.82 -11.61
C ARG A 250 12.24 -11.26 -11.02
N ILE A 251 12.38 -11.20 -9.70
CA ILE A 251 13.60 -11.63 -8.98
C ILE A 251 13.91 -13.10 -9.35
N LEU A 252 12.92 -13.98 -9.24
CA LEU A 252 13.08 -15.40 -9.55
C LEU A 252 13.41 -15.64 -11.03
N HIS A 253 12.73 -14.97 -11.96
CA HIS A 253 13.02 -15.13 -13.38
C HIS A 253 14.44 -14.67 -13.76
N GLU A 254 14.95 -13.61 -13.12
CA GLU A 254 16.29 -13.09 -13.41
C GLU A 254 17.39 -13.95 -12.77
N ALA A 255 17.15 -14.52 -11.59
CA ALA A 255 18.16 -15.25 -10.82
C ALA A 255 18.13 -16.78 -11.02
N ALA A 256 16.95 -17.38 -11.24
CA ALA A 256 16.74 -18.82 -11.30
C ALA A 256 15.66 -19.18 -12.35
N PRO A 257 15.90 -18.92 -13.64
CA PRO A 257 14.91 -19.11 -14.72
C PRO A 257 14.54 -20.58 -14.98
N GLU A 258 15.25 -21.52 -14.43
CA GLU A 258 14.99 -22.97 -14.49
C GLU A 258 13.83 -23.41 -13.59
N LEU A 259 13.45 -22.61 -12.59
CA LEU A 259 12.38 -22.94 -11.63
C LEU A 259 11.00 -22.97 -12.29
N GLU A 260 10.18 -23.92 -11.88
CA GLU A 260 8.75 -23.94 -12.20
C GLU A 260 7.99 -23.06 -11.20
N VAL A 261 7.63 -21.84 -11.60
CA VAL A 261 6.92 -20.87 -10.76
C VAL A 261 5.46 -20.74 -11.17
N HIS A 262 4.56 -20.96 -10.22
CA HIS A 262 3.12 -20.72 -10.40
C HIS A 262 2.67 -19.44 -9.69
N TYR A 263 1.89 -18.60 -10.38
CA TYR A 263 1.34 -17.37 -9.82
C TYR A 263 -0.18 -17.43 -9.74
N ASP A 264 -0.72 -17.32 -8.51
CA ASP A 264 -2.17 -17.42 -8.22
C ASP A 264 -2.69 -16.19 -7.49
N GLY A 265 -3.97 -15.93 -7.67
CA GLY A 265 -4.70 -14.87 -6.98
C GLY A 265 -4.79 -13.56 -7.75
N MET A 266 -5.24 -12.51 -7.04
CA MET A 266 -5.55 -11.19 -7.61
C MET A 266 -4.33 -10.54 -8.28
N GLY A 267 -3.11 -10.83 -7.80
CA GLY A 267 -1.87 -10.31 -8.38
C GLY A 267 -1.71 -10.61 -9.87
N THR A 268 -2.31 -11.70 -10.37
CA THR A 268 -2.29 -12.02 -11.82
C THR A 268 -3.05 -10.99 -12.64
N ARG A 269 -4.20 -10.49 -12.13
CA ARG A 269 -4.99 -9.45 -12.79
C ARG A 269 -4.29 -8.09 -12.71
N VAL A 270 -3.73 -7.76 -11.55
CA VAL A 270 -2.94 -6.55 -11.34
C VAL A 270 -1.76 -6.51 -12.31
N THR A 271 -1.02 -7.62 -12.46
CA THR A 271 0.10 -7.71 -13.41
C THR A 271 -0.33 -7.44 -14.86
N GLN A 272 -1.51 -7.88 -15.23
CA GLN A 272 -2.05 -7.66 -16.55
C GLN A 272 -2.28 -6.16 -16.81
N VAL A 273 -2.90 -5.46 -15.85
CA VAL A 273 -3.09 -4.01 -15.90
C VAL A 273 -1.75 -3.26 -15.92
N TRP A 274 -0.74 -3.70 -15.16
CA TRP A 274 0.59 -3.11 -15.24
C TRP A 274 1.20 -3.21 -16.63
N LEU A 275 1.08 -4.36 -17.28
CA LEU A 275 1.62 -4.59 -18.61
C LEU A 275 0.85 -3.85 -19.74
N GLU A 276 -0.35 -3.36 -19.45
CA GLU A 276 -1.12 -2.45 -20.30
C GLU A 276 -0.69 -0.99 -20.13
N ASN A 277 0.07 -0.68 -19.03
CA ASN A 277 0.62 0.64 -18.72
C ASN A 277 2.15 0.60 -18.58
N PRO A 278 2.89 0.20 -19.62
CA PRO A 278 4.32 -0.10 -19.53
C PRO A 278 5.21 1.11 -19.24
N ASP A 279 4.76 2.30 -19.56
CA ASP A 279 5.43 3.58 -19.33
C ASP A 279 5.56 3.95 -17.85
N LEU A 280 4.70 3.39 -16.99
CA LEU A 280 4.74 3.57 -15.55
C LEU A 280 5.60 2.51 -14.82
N LEU A 281 6.19 1.57 -15.57
CA LEU A 281 7.10 0.55 -15.04
C LEU A 281 8.56 0.93 -15.30
N ARG A 282 9.44 0.69 -14.33
CA ARG A 282 10.87 0.92 -14.48
C ARG A 282 11.50 0.09 -15.62
N GLU A 283 11.16 -1.18 -15.75
CA GLU A 283 11.72 -2.09 -16.75
C GLU A 283 10.63 -3.00 -17.35
N PRO A 284 9.70 -2.44 -18.14
CA PRO A 284 8.49 -3.16 -18.58
C PRO A 284 8.80 -4.41 -19.41
N ARG A 285 9.90 -4.42 -20.17
CA ARG A 285 10.31 -5.59 -20.96
C ARG A 285 10.72 -6.77 -20.09
N LYS A 286 11.38 -6.51 -18.95
CA LYS A 286 11.76 -7.55 -18.00
C LYS A 286 10.52 -8.08 -17.27
N MET A 287 9.62 -7.19 -16.85
CA MET A 287 8.35 -7.60 -16.24
C MET A 287 7.53 -8.48 -17.19
N ARG A 288 7.45 -8.13 -18.47
CA ARG A 288 6.77 -8.95 -19.48
C ARG A 288 7.42 -10.31 -19.69
N LYS A 289 8.76 -10.40 -19.65
CA LYS A 289 9.47 -11.69 -19.72
C LYS A 289 9.13 -12.56 -18.51
N ALA A 290 9.20 -12.03 -17.29
CA ALA A 290 8.85 -12.77 -16.06
C ALA A 290 7.39 -13.22 -16.08
N TRP A 291 6.48 -12.36 -16.54
CA TRP A 291 5.07 -12.72 -16.72
C TRP A 291 4.83 -13.86 -17.70
N ASN A 292 5.56 -13.89 -18.81
CA ASN A 292 5.44 -14.96 -19.80
C ASN A 292 6.09 -16.26 -19.34
N TRP A 293 7.08 -16.18 -18.48
CA TRP A 293 7.80 -17.31 -17.90
C TRP A 293 6.98 -18.01 -16.82
N CYS A 294 6.36 -17.28 -15.86
CA CYS A 294 5.60 -17.89 -14.78
C CYS A 294 4.28 -18.52 -15.30
N ARG A 295 3.85 -19.61 -14.68
CA ARG A 295 2.57 -20.26 -14.97
C ARG A 295 1.44 -19.62 -14.17
N ARG A 296 0.45 -19.09 -14.87
CA ARG A 296 -0.71 -18.45 -14.24
C ARG A 296 -1.75 -19.49 -13.87
N VAL A 297 -2.16 -19.48 -12.61
CA VAL A 297 -3.24 -20.33 -12.12
C VAL A 297 -4.58 -19.68 -12.48
N ARG A 298 -5.35 -20.34 -13.36
CA ARG A 298 -6.65 -19.84 -13.85
C ARG A 298 -7.83 -20.73 -13.46
N SER A 299 -7.54 -21.94 -13.02
CA SER A 299 -8.54 -22.96 -12.71
C SER A 299 -8.21 -23.75 -11.46
N LYS A 300 -9.21 -24.50 -10.95
CA LYS A 300 -8.98 -25.47 -9.86
C LYS A 300 -7.98 -26.56 -10.26
N SER A 301 -7.92 -26.92 -11.54
CA SER A 301 -6.94 -27.90 -12.06
C SER A 301 -5.53 -27.34 -12.01
N ASP A 302 -5.33 -26.07 -12.46
CA ASP A 302 -4.02 -25.44 -12.41
C ASP A 302 -3.55 -25.28 -10.96
N ARG A 303 -4.48 -24.95 -10.03
CA ARG A 303 -4.17 -24.86 -8.60
C ARG A 303 -3.70 -26.18 -8.01
N LYS A 304 -4.25 -27.31 -8.48
CA LYS A 304 -3.76 -28.64 -8.07
C LYS A 304 -2.38 -28.93 -8.63
N LYS A 305 -2.10 -28.57 -9.89
CA LYS A 305 -0.78 -28.76 -10.50
C LYS A 305 0.30 -27.92 -9.79
N ALA A 306 -0.06 -26.73 -9.31
CA ALA A 306 0.85 -25.88 -8.57
C ALA A 306 1.34 -26.49 -7.25
N LEU A 307 0.69 -27.53 -6.72
CA LEU A 307 1.16 -28.24 -5.52
C LEU A 307 2.47 -29.01 -5.77
N ASP A 308 2.80 -29.30 -7.02
CA ASP A 308 3.99 -30.05 -7.43
C ASP A 308 5.05 -29.10 -8.07
N ALA A 309 4.82 -27.76 -8.02
CA ALA A 309 5.75 -26.76 -8.55
C ALA A 309 6.90 -26.50 -7.58
N ASP A 310 7.97 -25.86 -8.08
CA ASP A 310 9.07 -25.41 -7.23
C ASP A 310 8.65 -24.23 -6.34
N VAL A 311 7.90 -23.27 -6.92
CA VAL A 311 7.48 -22.04 -6.22
C VAL A 311 6.01 -21.71 -6.51
N ILE A 312 5.29 -21.32 -5.47
CA ILE A 312 3.93 -20.79 -5.57
C ILE A 312 3.92 -19.36 -5.04
N VAL A 313 3.81 -18.37 -5.92
CA VAL A 313 3.59 -16.96 -5.56
C VAL A 313 2.08 -16.70 -5.50
N THR A 314 1.55 -16.23 -4.37
CA THR A 314 0.10 -16.16 -4.20
C THR A 314 -0.36 -15.11 -3.19
N THR A 315 -1.58 -14.59 -3.33
CA THR A 315 -2.21 -13.67 -2.37
C THR A 315 -2.96 -14.46 -1.27
N SER A 316 -3.09 -13.95 -0.03
CA SER A 316 -2.69 -12.62 0.44
C SER A 316 -1.32 -12.64 1.11
N GLY A 317 -0.66 -11.48 1.10
CA GLY A 317 0.68 -11.30 1.67
C GLY A 317 0.73 -11.41 3.20
N MET A 318 -0.37 -11.12 3.91
CA MET A 318 -0.48 -11.20 5.38
C MET A 318 -1.21 -12.46 5.87
N LEU A 319 -1.54 -13.41 4.99
CA LEU A 319 -2.20 -14.68 5.33
C LEU A 319 -3.60 -14.53 5.93
N ASP A 320 -4.32 -13.44 5.67
CA ASP A 320 -5.67 -13.19 6.21
C ASP A 320 -6.79 -13.79 5.36
N GLY A 321 -6.43 -14.52 4.30
CA GLY A 321 -7.37 -15.16 3.39
C GLY A 321 -6.74 -15.45 2.03
N GLY A 322 -7.59 -15.65 1.02
CA GLY A 322 -7.15 -15.88 -0.35
C GLY A 322 -6.62 -17.29 -0.63
N PRO A 323 -6.08 -17.52 -1.84
CA PRO A 323 -5.60 -18.83 -2.24
C PRO A 323 -4.41 -19.34 -1.44
N VAL A 324 -3.61 -18.48 -0.81
CA VAL A 324 -2.48 -18.88 0.02
C VAL A 324 -2.89 -19.84 1.15
N ILE A 325 -4.05 -19.60 1.79
CA ILE A 325 -4.56 -20.47 2.87
C ILE A 325 -4.87 -21.87 2.34
N TRP A 326 -5.37 -21.97 1.11
CA TRP A 326 -5.65 -23.24 0.46
C TRP A 326 -4.37 -24.05 0.20
N TYR A 327 -3.28 -23.41 -0.23
CA TYR A 327 -1.98 -24.05 -0.45
C TYR A 327 -1.34 -24.48 0.87
N ILE A 328 -1.27 -23.59 1.84
CA ILE A 328 -0.69 -23.89 3.15
C ILE A 328 -1.41 -25.07 3.79
N ASN A 329 -2.74 -25.12 3.75
CA ASN A 329 -3.50 -26.23 4.34
C ASN A 329 -3.13 -27.60 3.75
N ARG A 330 -2.70 -27.65 2.51
CA ARG A 330 -2.32 -28.91 1.83
C ARG A 330 -0.86 -29.28 2.03
N LEU A 331 0.01 -28.28 2.10
CA LEU A 331 1.44 -28.47 2.13
C LEU A 331 2.04 -28.43 3.56
N ARG A 332 1.27 -28.01 4.57
CA ARG A 332 1.73 -27.69 5.93
C ARG A 332 2.33 -28.84 6.74
N HIS A 333 2.16 -30.09 6.30
CA HIS A 333 2.64 -31.27 7.02
C HIS A 333 3.97 -31.82 6.48
N ASP A 334 4.42 -31.34 5.32
CA ASP A 334 5.68 -31.79 4.74
C ASP A 334 6.78 -30.78 5.08
N PRO A 335 7.76 -31.14 5.95
CA PRO A 335 8.85 -30.24 6.37
C PRO A 335 9.81 -29.89 5.24
N ALA A 336 9.75 -30.55 4.08
CA ALA A 336 10.51 -30.13 2.91
C ALA A 336 10.04 -28.79 2.37
N ASN A 337 8.74 -28.48 2.52
CA ASN A 337 8.14 -27.21 2.10
C ASN A 337 8.50 -26.05 3.03
N ALA A 338 8.36 -24.81 2.53
CA ALA A 338 8.53 -23.60 3.32
C ALA A 338 7.55 -22.50 2.96
N ILE A 339 7.25 -21.60 3.94
CA ILE A 339 6.59 -20.33 3.71
C ILE A 339 7.65 -19.22 3.79
N LEU A 340 7.77 -18.44 2.71
CA LEU A 340 8.73 -17.36 2.58
C LEU A 340 7.97 -16.02 2.55
N LEU A 341 7.83 -15.39 3.72
CA LEU A 341 7.14 -14.11 3.88
C LEU A 341 8.01 -12.97 3.33
N THR A 342 7.50 -12.15 2.45
CA THR A 342 8.29 -11.17 1.70
C THR A 342 8.08 -9.71 2.14
N GLY A 343 7.52 -9.48 3.33
CA GLY A 343 7.27 -8.13 3.83
C GLY A 343 6.71 -8.10 5.25
N TYR A 344 6.25 -6.92 5.61
CA TYR A 344 5.65 -6.63 6.91
C TYR A 344 4.44 -7.54 7.18
N GLN A 345 4.31 -7.94 8.44
CA GLN A 345 3.16 -8.67 8.95
C GLN A 345 2.53 -7.85 10.08
N ALA A 346 1.37 -7.28 9.82
CA ALA A 346 0.66 -6.43 10.77
C ALA A 346 0.26 -7.20 12.04
N GLU A 347 0.16 -6.50 13.15
CA GLU A 347 -0.38 -7.07 14.38
C GLU A 347 -1.78 -7.64 14.14
N GLY A 348 -2.06 -8.81 14.70
CA GLY A 348 -3.32 -9.52 14.51
C GLY A 348 -3.49 -10.22 13.15
N SER A 349 -2.56 -10.05 12.19
CA SER A 349 -2.61 -10.77 10.91
C SER A 349 -2.27 -12.25 11.05
N GLY A 350 -2.73 -13.06 10.08
CA GLY A 350 -2.38 -14.47 10.00
C GLY A 350 -0.89 -14.70 9.89
N GLY A 351 -0.16 -13.84 9.16
CA GLY A 351 1.29 -13.93 9.04
C GLY A 351 2.02 -13.63 10.34
N ARG A 352 1.56 -12.66 11.12
CA ARG A 352 2.10 -12.35 12.46
C ARG A 352 1.87 -13.52 13.43
N MET A 353 0.65 -14.07 13.44
CA MET A 353 0.32 -15.26 14.23
C MET A 353 1.18 -16.46 13.85
N LEU A 354 1.47 -16.64 12.55
CA LEU A 354 2.34 -17.71 12.08
C LEU A 354 3.78 -17.57 12.56
N LEU A 355 4.32 -16.35 12.52
CA LEU A 355 5.68 -16.05 13.01
C LEU A 355 5.82 -16.31 14.51
N GLU A 356 4.85 -15.85 15.32
CA GLU A 356 4.91 -15.91 16.77
C GLU A 356 4.51 -17.28 17.34
N HIS A 357 3.52 -17.91 16.75
CA HIS A 357 2.87 -19.08 17.34
C HIS A 357 2.94 -20.35 16.49
N ARG A 358 3.49 -20.28 15.26
CA ARG A 358 3.52 -21.42 14.32
C ARG A 358 2.12 -21.99 14.04
N ARG A 359 1.12 -21.13 14.07
CA ARG A 359 -0.29 -21.48 13.86
C ARG A 359 -0.93 -20.48 12.93
N LEU A 360 -1.96 -20.93 12.21
CA LEU A 360 -2.69 -20.11 11.26
C LEU A 360 -4.20 -20.40 11.37
N PRO A 361 -5.08 -19.40 11.30
CA PRO A 361 -6.51 -19.59 11.18
C PRO A 361 -6.85 -20.17 9.80
N ILE A 362 -7.11 -21.47 9.74
CA ILE A 362 -7.51 -22.14 8.51
C ILE A 362 -8.98 -22.53 8.65
N TRP A 363 -9.87 -21.88 7.88
CA TRP A 363 -11.33 -22.06 7.92
C TRP A 363 -11.91 -22.04 9.34
N GLY A 364 -11.51 -21.01 10.12
CA GLY A 364 -11.99 -20.78 11.49
C GLY A 364 -11.37 -21.68 12.54
N LYS A 365 -10.41 -22.56 12.18
CA LYS A 365 -9.68 -23.40 13.14
C LYS A 365 -8.24 -22.90 13.28
N ASN A 366 -7.80 -22.69 14.52
CA ASN A 366 -6.42 -22.37 14.83
C ASN A 366 -5.54 -23.63 14.59
N THR A 367 -4.88 -23.69 13.44
CA THR A 367 -4.23 -24.88 12.89
C THR A 367 -2.72 -24.78 12.99
N PRO A 368 -2.00 -25.82 13.47
CA PRO A 368 -0.54 -25.83 13.48
C PRO A 368 0.02 -25.91 12.06
N VAL A 369 1.15 -25.23 11.86
CA VAL A 369 1.92 -25.24 10.61
C VAL A 369 3.34 -25.73 10.93
N GLU A 370 3.69 -26.89 10.42
CA GLU A 370 4.93 -27.60 10.78
C GLU A 370 6.11 -27.22 9.85
N LEU A 371 5.79 -26.73 8.65
CA LEU A 371 6.81 -26.35 7.68
C LEU A 371 7.58 -25.09 8.12
N GLU A 372 8.73 -24.93 7.53
CA GLU A 372 9.60 -23.78 7.80
C GLU A 372 8.92 -22.47 7.43
N VAL A 373 9.16 -21.42 8.22
CA VAL A 373 8.72 -20.04 7.94
C VAL A 373 9.92 -19.12 8.06
N THR A 374 10.22 -18.42 6.99
CA THR A 374 11.30 -17.41 6.93
C THR A 374 10.72 -16.08 6.46
N GLN A 375 11.18 -14.98 7.06
CA GLN A 375 10.78 -13.63 6.67
C GLN A 375 11.94 -12.89 5.97
N PHE A 376 11.59 -12.13 4.93
CA PHE A 376 12.48 -11.32 4.12
C PHE A 376 12.01 -9.87 4.10
N SER A 377 12.96 -8.94 4.13
CA SER A 377 12.70 -7.50 4.11
C SER A 377 12.70 -6.97 2.66
N LEU A 378 11.80 -7.51 1.83
CA LEU A 378 11.62 -7.04 0.46
C LEU A 378 10.59 -5.91 0.36
N SER A 379 10.41 -5.11 1.41
CA SER A 379 9.44 -4.01 1.45
C SER A 379 9.77 -2.94 0.41
N ASN A 380 8.72 -2.30 -0.12
CA ASN A 380 8.80 -1.11 -0.95
C ASN A 380 8.31 0.14 -0.16
N HIS A 381 8.48 0.12 1.15
CA HIS A 381 8.48 1.30 2.01
C HIS A 381 9.91 1.59 2.42
N ALA A 382 10.27 2.85 2.50
CA ALA A 382 11.55 3.29 3.00
C ALA A 382 11.75 2.89 4.47
N GLY A 383 12.96 2.50 4.85
CA GLY A 383 13.33 2.26 6.24
C GLY A 383 13.65 3.57 6.96
N HIS A 384 13.93 3.46 8.26
CA HIS A 384 14.20 4.62 9.11
C HIS A 384 15.29 5.55 8.53
N ALA A 385 16.43 4.99 8.13
CA ALA A 385 17.54 5.77 7.60
C ALA A 385 17.19 6.46 6.27
N GLU A 386 16.47 5.78 5.39
CA GLU A 386 16.03 6.32 4.11
C GLU A 386 15.00 7.44 4.31
N LEU A 387 14.05 7.28 5.24
CA LEU A 387 13.04 8.30 5.59
C LEU A 387 13.69 9.55 6.17
N ALA A 388 14.60 9.37 7.13
CA ALA A 388 15.33 10.50 7.74
C ALA A 388 16.20 11.24 6.72
N LYS A 389 16.91 10.51 5.85
CA LYS A 389 17.69 11.09 4.77
C LYS A 389 16.81 11.85 3.79
N PHE A 390 15.70 11.27 3.36
CA PHE A 390 14.75 11.91 2.44
C PHE A 390 14.19 13.21 3.03
N ALA A 391 13.82 13.23 4.31
CA ALA A 391 13.36 14.44 4.99
C ALA A 391 14.42 15.54 4.97
N ARG A 392 15.69 15.21 5.28
CA ARG A 392 16.80 16.18 5.23
C ARG A 392 17.03 16.75 3.83
N GLU A 393 16.96 15.89 2.81
CA GLU A 393 17.14 16.29 1.41
C GLU A 393 15.98 17.15 0.87
N CYS A 394 14.76 16.98 1.39
CA CYS A 394 13.62 17.85 1.11
C CYS A 394 13.70 19.21 1.83
N SER A 395 14.54 19.33 2.85
CA SER A 395 14.80 20.57 3.63
C SER A 395 13.54 21.29 4.13
N PRO A 396 12.53 20.60 4.69
CA PRO A 396 11.31 21.22 5.16
C PRO A 396 11.53 21.97 6.47
N ARG A 397 10.70 22.98 6.75
CA ARG A 397 10.60 23.58 8.09
C ARG A 397 9.78 22.70 9.04
N HIS A 398 8.76 22.04 8.50
CA HIS A 398 7.83 21.21 9.26
C HIS A 398 7.73 19.81 8.65
N VAL A 399 7.85 18.78 9.49
CA VAL A 399 7.59 17.38 9.14
C VAL A 399 6.35 16.90 9.90
N ILE A 400 5.39 16.34 9.18
CA ILE A 400 4.16 15.77 9.73
C ILE A 400 4.23 14.26 9.53
N LEU A 401 4.36 13.51 10.62
CA LEU A 401 4.48 12.05 10.57
C LEU A 401 3.08 11.40 10.56
N PHE A 402 2.78 10.63 9.53
CA PHE A 402 1.52 9.91 9.41
C PHE A 402 1.78 8.48 8.94
N HIS A 403 0.75 7.66 8.80
CA HIS A 403 0.84 6.25 8.37
C HIS A 403 1.90 5.49 9.19
N ALA A 404 1.87 5.68 10.50
CA ALA A 404 2.82 5.14 11.45
C ALA A 404 2.12 4.85 12.78
N ASP A 405 2.47 3.72 13.39
CA ASP A 405 2.16 3.49 14.79
C ASP A 405 2.98 4.44 15.67
N ASP A 406 2.60 4.60 16.93
CA ASP A 406 3.21 5.58 17.84
C ASP A 406 4.73 5.40 17.99
N GLU A 407 5.21 4.17 18.22
CA GLU A 407 6.64 3.90 18.43
C GLU A 407 7.50 4.24 17.21
N PRO A 408 7.16 3.80 15.96
CA PRO A 408 7.82 4.26 14.74
C PRO A 408 7.82 5.78 14.53
N ALA A 409 6.68 6.44 14.78
CA ALA A 409 6.57 7.89 14.66
C ALA A 409 7.49 8.62 15.65
N MET A 410 7.52 8.15 16.90
CA MET A 410 8.40 8.71 17.93
C MET A 410 9.89 8.55 17.60
N ALA A 411 10.30 7.40 17.06
CA ALA A 411 11.69 7.18 16.65
C ALA A 411 12.14 8.15 15.55
N LEU A 412 11.29 8.42 14.55
CA LEU A 412 11.56 9.42 13.53
C LEU A 412 11.57 10.85 14.09
N ALA A 413 10.62 11.15 14.99
CA ALA A 413 10.55 12.46 15.63
C ALA A 413 11.78 12.76 16.50
N GLU A 414 12.31 11.77 17.18
CA GLU A 414 13.55 11.91 17.96
C GLU A 414 14.76 12.21 17.07
N GLU A 415 14.89 11.49 15.93
CA GLU A 415 16.01 11.69 15.01
C GLU A 415 15.95 13.05 14.29
N LEU A 416 14.77 13.45 13.82
CA LEU A 416 14.59 14.67 13.02
C LEU A 416 14.38 15.94 13.84
N GLY A 417 13.92 15.81 15.09
CA GLY A 417 13.46 16.92 15.92
C GLY A 417 14.52 17.95 16.30
N SER A 418 15.83 17.62 16.17
CA SER A 418 16.92 18.57 16.38
C SER A 418 17.17 19.48 15.16
N GLU A 419 16.66 19.12 13.99
CA GLU A 419 16.95 19.78 12.70
C GLU A 419 15.71 20.51 12.14
N MET A 420 14.50 20.01 12.44
CA MET A 420 13.24 20.53 11.90
C MET A 420 12.10 20.40 12.92
N GLN A 421 10.99 21.11 12.68
CA GLN A 421 9.82 21.00 13.56
C GLN A 421 9.01 19.74 13.18
N VAL A 422 9.06 18.72 14.03
CA VAL A 422 8.34 17.45 13.79
C VAL A 422 7.02 17.43 14.55
N HIS A 423 5.95 17.03 13.87
CA HIS A 423 4.62 16.93 14.42
C HIS A 423 4.10 15.49 14.26
N ILE A 424 3.56 14.94 15.34
CA ILE A 424 2.83 13.67 15.34
C ILE A 424 1.35 14.02 15.49
N PRO A 425 0.55 13.96 14.42
CA PRO A 425 -0.86 14.31 14.45
C PRO A 425 -1.68 13.23 15.17
N GLU A 426 -2.93 13.57 15.47
CA GLU A 426 -3.93 12.64 16.01
C GLU A 426 -5.16 12.61 15.10
N ASN A 427 -5.75 11.42 14.92
CA ASN A 427 -7.01 11.28 14.18
C ASN A 427 -8.14 12.11 14.80
N GLY A 428 -8.89 12.81 13.96
CA GLY A 428 -9.98 13.68 14.39
C GLY A 428 -9.55 15.02 14.94
N LYS A 429 -8.25 15.34 14.92
CA LYS A 429 -7.73 16.65 15.33
C LYS A 429 -7.08 17.39 14.16
N SER A 430 -7.11 18.72 14.24
CA SER A 430 -6.47 19.60 13.26
C SER A 430 -5.13 20.08 13.78
N LEU A 431 -4.13 20.11 12.89
CA LEU A 431 -2.86 20.77 13.04
C LEU A 431 -2.85 21.98 12.10
N THR A 432 -2.48 23.18 12.60
CA THR A 432 -2.33 24.38 11.77
C THR A 432 -0.86 24.80 11.78
N ILE A 433 -0.26 24.84 10.60
CA ILE A 433 1.13 25.29 10.35
C ILE A 433 1.11 26.73 9.86
N GLN A 434 1.86 27.61 10.50
CA GLN A 434 1.94 29.05 10.18
C GLN A 434 3.28 29.42 9.55
#